data_963cfc5bfb6e53c292f300ab86dfebb3
#
_entry.id   963cfc5bfb6e53c292f300ab86dfebb3
#
_cell.length_a   1.000
_cell.length_b   1.000
_cell.length_c   1.000
_cell.angle_alpha   90.00
_cell.angle_beta   90.00
_cell.angle_gamma   90.00
#
_symmetry.space_group_name_H-M   'P 1'
#
loop_
_entity.id
_entity.type
_entity.pdbx_description
1 polymer ?
#
loop_
_entity_poly.entity_id
_entity_poly.type
_entity_poly.pdbx_seq_one_letter_code
_entity_poly.pdbx_strand_id
1 'polypeptide(L)'
;MVFKINISHKGKSFKIETESENLIGKRIGEKIDGKEISNELKGYELEITGTSDVAGIPGIKGLEGSIYYRKLLKYGKGMRDRRKGIRLRKTLRGEEISSKTVQINLKVIKEGEKKFEEFLKKEEKLENIAS
;
A
#
# COMPACT_ATOMS: atom_id res chain seq x y z
N MET A 1 8.93 -12.07 -8.28
CA MET A 1 7.71 -11.54 -7.67
C MET A 1 7.83 -10.02 -7.57
N VAL A 2 6.86 -9.31 -8.09
CA VAL A 2 6.88 -7.85 -8.17
C VAL A 2 5.78 -7.27 -7.31
N PHE A 3 6.12 -6.34 -6.43
CA PHE A 3 5.15 -5.55 -5.68
C PHE A 3 4.91 -4.22 -6.39
N LYS A 4 3.65 -3.86 -6.53
CA LYS A 4 3.24 -2.53 -6.98
C LYS A 4 3.05 -1.65 -5.75
N ILE A 5 3.85 -0.62 -5.63
CA ILE A 5 3.85 0.26 -4.47
C ILE A 5 3.29 1.62 -4.85
N ASN A 6 2.25 2.04 -4.14
CA ASN A 6 1.69 3.38 -4.25
C ASN A 6 2.17 4.21 -3.06
N ILE A 7 2.86 5.31 -3.32
CA ILE A 7 3.35 6.21 -2.28
C ILE A 7 2.56 7.50 -2.37
N SER A 8 1.92 7.90 -1.27
CA SER A 8 1.10 9.10 -1.20
C SER A 8 1.66 10.13 -0.22
N HIS A 9 1.48 11.41 -0.56
CA HIS A 9 1.86 12.54 0.27
C HIS A 9 1.03 13.77 -0.10
N LYS A 10 0.37 14.37 0.89
CA LYS A 10 -0.43 15.59 0.73
C LYS A 10 -1.43 15.55 -0.44
N GLY A 11 -2.14 14.44 -0.58
CA GLY A 11 -3.15 14.26 -1.63
C GLY A 11 -2.62 13.89 -3.00
N LYS A 12 -1.30 13.74 -3.15
CA LYS A 12 -0.65 13.32 -4.39
C LYS A 12 -0.02 11.95 -4.21
N SER A 13 0.05 11.18 -5.27
CA SER A 13 0.64 9.84 -5.21
C SER A 13 1.41 9.49 -6.48
N PHE A 14 2.36 8.58 -6.36
CA PHE A 14 3.04 7.98 -7.50
C PHE A 14 3.24 6.49 -7.28
N LYS A 15 3.48 5.76 -8.36
CA LYS A 15 3.61 4.30 -8.35
C LYS A 15 5.03 3.87 -8.64
N ILE A 16 5.48 2.86 -7.92
CA ILE A 16 6.77 2.21 -8.15
C ILE A 16 6.56 0.71 -8.16
N GLU A 17 7.30 -0.01 -9.00
CA GLU A 17 7.36 -1.46 -8.95
C GLU A 17 8.69 -1.88 -8.34
N THR A 18 8.66 -2.85 -7.43
CA THR A 18 9.86 -3.37 -6.78
C THR A 18 9.79 -4.88 -6.59
N GLU A 19 10.94 -5.53 -6.64
CA GLU A 19 11.06 -6.96 -6.38
C GLU A 19 11.61 -7.24 -4.97
N SER A 20 11.65 -6.23 -4.11
CA SER A 20 12.24 -6.34 -2.77
C SER A 20 11.50 -7.34 -1.89
N GLU A 21 12.18 -8.37 -1.45
CA GLU A 21 11.66 -9.36 -0.49
C GLU A 21 11.67 -8.83 0.95
N ASN A 22 12.34 -7.71 1.20
CA ASN A 22 12.44 -7.09 2.52
C ASN A 22 11.07 -6.65 3.07
N LEU A 23 10.09 -6.49 2.20
CA LEU A 23 8.74 -6.11 2.59
C LEU A 23 7.89 -7.29 3.09
N ILE A 24 8.29 -8.52 2.77
CA ILE A 24 7.57 -9.71 3.23
C ILE A 24 7.74 -9.83 4.75
N GLY A 25 6.62 -10.05 5.45
CA GLY A 25 6.59 -10.11 6.91
C GLY A 25 6.31 -8.78 7.59
N LYS A 26 6.31 -7.68 6.85
CA LYS A 26 5.90 -6.37 7.38
C LYS A 26 4.39 -6.33 7.57
N ARG A 27 3.93 -5.52 8.50
CA ARG A 27 2.51 -5.38 8.84
C ARG A 27 1.99 -4.00 8.51
N ILE A 28 0.68 -3.91 8.33
CA ILE A 28 0.01 -2.60 8.13
C ILE A 28 0.19 -1.77 9.39
N GLY A 29 0.64 -0.53 9.23
CA GLY A 29 0.95 0.37 10.33
C GLY A 29 2.41 0.40 10.74
N GLU A 30 3.26 -0.51 10.22
CA GLU A 30 4.70 -0.46 10.44
C GLU A 30 5.35 0.65 9.59
N LYS A 31 6.39 1.24 10.14
CA LYS A 31 7.21 2.24 9.45
C LYS A 31 8.36 1.55 8.77
N ILE A 32 8.65 1.95 7.54
CA ILE A 32 9.80 1.44 6.79
C ILE A 32 10.63 2.60 6.25
N ASP A 33 11.92 2.35 6.02
CA ASP A 33 12.79 3.32 5.35
C ASP A 33 12.60 3.23 3.84
N GLY A 34 12.52 4.37 3.16
CA GLY A 34 12.41 4.41 1.72
C GLY A 34 13.56 3.72 1.00
N LYS A 35 14.71 3.65 1.62
CA LYS A 35 15.90 2.95 1.12
C LYS A 35 15.64 1.45 0.86
N GLU A 36 14.75 0.82 1.63
CA GLU A 36 14.38 -0.59 1.44
C GLU A 36 13.62 -0.83 0.13
N ILE A 37 12.99 0.21 -0.40
CA ILE A 37 12.20 0.15 -1.62
C ILE A 37 13.04 0.58 -2.83
N SER A 38 13.70 1.72 -2.73
CA SER A 38 14.48 2.31 -3.81
C SER A 38 15.57 3.23 -3.25
N ASN A 39 16.73 3.23 -3.88
CA ASN A 39 17.82 4.13 -3.51
C ASN A 39 17.44 5.61 -3.67
N GLU A 40 16.51 5.92 -4.57
CA GLU A 40 16.00 7.28 -4.77
C GLU A 40 15.19 7.79 -3.57
N LEU A 41 14.63 6.89 -2.79
CA LEU A 41 13.84 7.21 -1.60
C LEU A 41 14.68 7.24 -0.31
N LYS A 42 15.98 7.33 -0.43
CA LYS A 42 16.88 7.41 0.71
C LYS A 42 16.50 8.58 1.64
N GLY A 43 16.39 8.30 2.93
CA GLY A 43 16.01 9.29 3.93
C GLY A 43 14.50 9.44 4.12
N TYR A 44 13.67 8.85 3.26
CA TYR A 44 12.23 8.85 3.45
C TYR A 44 11.82 7.87 4.55
N GLU A 45 10.89 8.31 5.38
CA GLU A 45 10.22 7.46 6.35
C GLU A 45 8.79 7.24 5.89
N LEU A 46 8.41 5.99 5.68
CA LEU A 46 7.14 5.60 5.09
C LEU A 46 6.37 4.69 6.05
N GLU A 47 5.05 4.80 6.04
CA GLU A 47 4.16 3.93 6.81
C GLU A 47 3.27 3.12 5.88
N ILE A 48 3.15 1.82 6.14
CA ILE A 48 2.27 0.95 5.38
C ILE A 48 0.83 1.22 5.82
N THR A 49 0.00 1.72 4.89
CA THR A 49 -1.40 2.06 5.18
C THR A 49 -2.39 1.01 4.75
N GLY A 50 -2.04 0.21 3.74
CA GLY A 50 -2.94 -0.82 3.26
C GLY A 50 -2.26 -1.74 2.25
N THR A 51 -2.90 -2.88 1.99
CA THR A 51 -2.41 -3.87 1.03
C THR A 51 -3.56 -4.46 0.23
N SER A 52 -3.25 -5.01 -0.94
CA SER A 52 -4.19 -5.76 -1.76
C SER A 52 -3.47 -6.97 -2.35
N ASP A 53 -4.14 -8.11 -2.42
CA ASP A 53 -3.55 -9.33 -2.95
C ASP A 53 -3.87 -9.56 -4.44
N VAL A 54 -3.44 -10.70 -4.98
CA VAL A 54 -3.68 -11.09 -6.38
C VAL A 54 -5.18 -11.13 -6.72
N ALA A 55 -6.02 -11.51 -5.77
CA ALA A 55 -7.48 -11.57 -5.94
C ALA A 55 -8.18 -10.23 -5.69
N GLY A 56 -7.44 -9.18 -5.34
CA GLY A 56 -7.98 -7.87 -5.01
C GLY A 56 -8.53 -7.75 -3.59
N ILE A 57 -8.25 -8.70 -2.71
CA ILE A 57 -8.74 -8.72 -1.34
C ILE A 57 -7.87 -7.81 -0.47
N PRO A 58 -8.47 -6.85 0.26
CA PRO A 58 -7.70 -5.90 1.06
C PRO A 58 -7.19 -6.52 2.36
N GLY A 59 -6.00 -6.11 2.79
CA GLY A 59 -5.48 -6.36 4.13
C GLY A 59 -6.06 -5.36 5.13
N ILE A 60 -6.39 -5.81 6.32
CA ILE A 60 -6.97 -4.98 7.38
C ILE A 60 -6.08 -5.00 8.61
N LYS A 61 -5.76 -3.82 9.10
CA LYS A 61 -5.00 -3.66 10.35
C LYS A 61 -5.76 -4.26 11.52
N GLY A 62 -5.06 -5.02 12.35
CA GLY A 62 -5.65 -5.69 13.51
C GLY A 62 -5.99 -7.15 13.30
N LEU A 63 -5.95 -7.63 12.04
CA LEU A 63 -6.12 -9.06 11.74
C LEU A 63 -4.74 -9.71 11.61
N GLU A 64 -4.41 -10.61 12.49
CA GLU A 64 -3.09 -11.23 12.55
C GLU A 64 -2.78 -12.09 11.31
N GLY A 65 -1.51 -12.08 10.91
CA GLY A 65 -0.97 -12.95 9.87
C GLY A 65 -1.34 -12.57 8.46
N SER A 66 -1.22 -13.53 7.54
CA SER A 66 -1.46 -13.35 6.11
C SER A 66 -2.59 -14.24 5.58
N ILE A 67 -3.44 -14.73 6.47
CA ILE A 67 -4.55 -15.63 6.13
C ILE A 67 -5.83 -14.84 5.82
N TYR A 68 -6.80 -15.52 5.22
CA TYR A 68 -8.10 -14.93 4.92
C TYR A 68 -9.06 -15.02 6.10
N TYR A 69 -9.86 -13.96 6.27
CA TYR A 69 -10.90 -13.87 7.28
C TYR A 69 -12.22 -13.51 6.61
N ARG A 70 -13.33 -14.03 7.14
CA ARG A 70 -14.66 -13.58 6.76
C ARG A 70 -15.25 -12.82 7.95
N LYS A 71 -15.45 -11.52 7.74
CA LYS A 71 -15.96 -10.62 8.79
C LYS A 71 -17.25 -9.94 8.36
N LEU A 72 -18.12 -9.71 9.32
CA LEU A 72 -19.32 -8.92 9.12
C LEU A 72 -18.96 -7.45 9.19
N LEU A 73 -19.12 -6.72 8.10
CA LEU A 73 -18.69 -5.33 7.98
C LEU A 73 -19.85 -4.35 7.83
N LYS A 74 -19.64 -3.17 8.38
CA LYS A 74 -20.42 -1.96 8.10
C LYS A 74 -19.70 -1.16 7.03
N TYR A 75 -20.30 -0.04 6.57
CA TYR A 75 -19.61 0.89 5.71
C TYR A 75 -18.27 1.33 6.30
N GLY A 76 -17.24 1.29 5.48
CA GLY A 76 -15.89 1.64 5.86
C GLY A 76 -14.86 0.86 5.05
N LYS A 77 -13.67 0.67 5.61
CA LYS A 77 -12.59 -0.06 4.97
C LYS A 77 -12.99 -1.51 4.68
N GLY A 78 -12.86 -1.93 3.43
CA GLY A 78 -13.28 -3.26 2.97
C GLY A 78 -14.76 -3.37 2.61
N MET A 79 -15.55 -2.32 2.82
CA MET A 79 -17.00 -2.30 2.57
C MET A 79 -17.40 -1.00 1.89
N ARG A 80 -17.85 -1.07 0.64
CA ARG A 80 -18.22 0.10 -0.17
C ARG A 80 -19.70 0.47 -0.10
N ASP A 81 -20.55 -0.45 0.35
CA ASP A 81 -21.98 -0.22 0.41
C ASP A 81 -22.33 0.75 1.53
N ARG A 82 -23.01 1.86 1.19
CA ARG A 82 -23.36 2.95 2.11
C ARG A 82 -24.79 2.91 2.63
N ARG A 83 -25.58 1.91 2.26
CA ARG A 83 -26.96 1.82 2.71
C ARG A 83 -27.03 1.78 4.23
N LYS A 84 -27.97 2.53 4.80
CA LYS A 84 -28.15 2.64 6.24
C LYS A 84 -28.48 1.27 6.86
N GLY A 85 -27.74 0.91 7.90
CA GLY A 85 -27.95 -0.34 8.62
C GLY A 85 -27.47 -1.59 7.91
N ILE A 86 -26.87 -1.49 6.72
CA ILE A 86 -26.40 -2.66 6.01
C ILE A 86 -25.15 -3.25 6.66
N ARG A 87 -25.13 -4.57 6.76
CA ARG A 87 -23.95 -5.33 7.15
C ARG A 87 -23.79 -6.50 6.20
N LEU A 88 -22.60 -6.66 5.65
CA LEU A 88 -22.30 -7.77 4.76
C LEU A 88 -21.08 -8.52 5.26
N ARG A 89 -21.10 -9.82 5.07
CA ARG A 89 -19.95 -10.65 5.37
C ARG A 89 -18.99 -10.60 4.18
N LYS A 90 -17.80 -10.06 4.41
CA LYS A 90 -16.78 -9.88 3.37
C LYS A 90 -15.53 -10.68 3.69
N THR A 91 -14.83 -11.12 2.65
CA THR A 91 -13.53 -11.74 2.79
C THR A 91 -12.47 -10.66 2.92
N LEU A 92 -11.65 -10.77 3.95
CA LEU A 92 -10.55 -9.87 4.24
C LEU A 92 -9.28 -10.68 4.41
N ARG A 93 -8.15 -10.01 4.30
CA ARG A 93 -6.85 -10.62 4.53
C ARG A 93 -6.21 -10.03 5.78
N GLY A 94 -5.34 -10.80 6.44
CA GLY A 94 -4.57 -10.34 7.58
C GLY A 94 -3.62 -9.19 7.23
N GLU A 95 -3.10 -8.53 8.22
CA GLU A 95 -2.27 -7.32 8.10
C GLU A 95 -0.86 -7.56 7.54
N GLU A 96 -0.39 -8.81 7.56
CA GLU A 96 0.99 -9.15 7.16
C GLU A 96 1.13 -9.29 5.65
N ILE A 97 2.20 -8.69 5.11
CA ILE A 97 2.56 -8.80 3.70
C ILE A 97 3.15 -10.18 3.43
N SER A 98 2.62 -10.86 2.42
CA SER A 98 3.08 -12.17 1.99
C SER A 98 3.45 -12.18 0.50
N SER A 99 3.90 -13.34 0.01
CA SER A 99 4.21 -13.53 -1.41
C SER A 99 3.00 -13.35 -2.33
N LYS A 100 1.79 -13.45 -1.80
CA LYS A 100 0.54 -13.24 -2.56
C LYS A 100 0.09 -11.79 -2.61
N THR A 101 0.69 -10.91 -1.81
CA THR A 101 0.39 -9.48 -1.84
C THR A 101 0.95 -8.88 -3.12
N VAL A 102 0.14 -8.13 -3.85
CA VAL A 102 0.52 -7.49 -5.12
C VAL A 102 0.71 -5.99 -4.94
N GLN A 103 -0.22 -5.34 -4.26
CA GLN A 103 -0.21 -3.88 -4.10
C GLN A 103 0.01 -3.51 -2.63
N ILE A 104 0.91 -2.57 -2.41
CA ILE A 104 1.20 -2.03 -1.08
C ILE A 104 1.04 -0.52 -1.16
N ASN A 105 0.21 0.02 -0.26
CA ASN A 105 -0.03 1.46 -0.16
C ASN A 105 0.81 2.02 0.98
N LEU A 106 1.60 3.04 0.68
CA LEU A 106 2.47 3.70 1.64
C LEU A 106 2.11 5.17 1.74
N LYS A 107 2.34 5.74 2.92
CA LYS A 107 2.17 7.16 3.20
C LYS A 107 3.53 7.73 3.64
N VAL A 108 3.90 8.89 3.12
CA VAL A 108 5.11 9.58 3.53
C VAL A 108 4.89 10.20 4.91
N ILE A 109 5.73 9.82 5.87
CA ILE A 109 5.74 10.43 7.20
C ILE A 109 6.77 11.55 7.22
N LYS A 110 7.95 11.32 6.64
CA LYS A 110 9.04 12.29 6.57
C LYS A 110 9.69 12.22 5.19
N GLU A 111 9.90 13.37 4.57
CA GLU A 111 10.61 13.47 3.30
C GLU A 111 12.11 13.27 3.49
N GLY A 112 12.75 12.66 2.51
CA GLY A 112 14.20 12.43 2.49
C GLY A 112 14.96 13.49 1.70
N GLU A 113 16.08 13.09 1.12
CA GLU A 113 16.98 13.99 0.39
C GLU A 113 16.34 14.63 -0.85
N LYS A 114 15.46 13.87 -1.56
CA LYS A 114 14.74 14.37 -2.73
C LYS A 114 13.33 14.75 -2.35
N LYS A 115 12.81 15.84 -2.90
CA LYS A 115 11.43 16.25 -2.66
C LYS A 115 10.45 15.33 -3.40
N PHE A 116 9.31 15.11 -2.80
CA PHE A 116 8.26 14.28 -3.36
C PHE A 116 7.78 14.76 -4.74
N GLU A 117 7.75 16.06 -4.95
CA GLU A 117 7.36 16.68 -6.22
C GLU A 117 8.27 16.27 -7.39
N GLU A 118 9.54 15.98 -7.16
CA GLU A 118 10.46 15.51 -8.18
C GLU A 118 10.07 14.14 -8.74
N PHE A 119 9.58 13.27 -7.87
CA PHE A 119 9.09 11.94 -8.29
C PHE A 119 7.82 12.04 -9.12
N LEU A 120 6.93 12.96 -8.78
CA LEU A 120 5.70 13.22 -9.54
C LEU A 120 6.01 13.72 -10.96
N LYS A 121 6.97 14.62 -11.10
CA LYS A 121 7.40 15.13 -12.41
C LYS A 121 8.00 14.02 -13.27
N LYS A 122 8.77 13.12 -12.70
CA LYS A 122 9.34 11.96 -13.39
C LYS A 122 8.24 11.05 -13.94
N GLU A 123 7.22 10.76 -13.14
CA GLU A 123 6.08 9.94 -13.54
C GLU A 123 5.29 10.58 -14.68
N GLU A 124 5.00 11.87 -14.62
CA GLU A 124 4.34 12.62 -15.68
C GLU A 124 5.11 12.56 -16.99
N LYS A 125 6.43 12.70 -16.94
CA LYS A 125 7.28 12.57 -18.13
C LYS A 125 7.21 11.18 -18.75
N LEU A 126 7.20 10.12 -17.93
CA LEU A 126 7.10 8.75 -18.40
C LEU A 126 5.75 8.48 -19.05
N GLU A 127 4.66 9.00 -18.50
CA GLU A 127 3.32 8.91 -19.08
C GLU A 127 3.24 9.64 -20.41
N ASN A 128 3.82 10.82 -20.49
CA ASN A 128 3.85 11.61 -21.73
C ASN A 128 4.67 10.94 -22.85
N ILE A 129 5.72 10.22 -22.49
CA ILE A 129 6.54 9.46 -23.45
C ILE A 129 5.82 8.20 -23.91
N ALA A 130 5.05 7.56 -23.00
CA ALA A 130 4.32 6.33 -23.29
C ALA A 130 3.02 6.56 -24.08
N SER A 131 2.54 7.78 -24.16
CA SER A 131 1.34 8.14 -24.94
C SER A 131 1.72 8.58 -26.40
#